data_6261ea841cdcfc7b08d86ab3e33e4631
#
_entry.id   6261ea841cdcfc7b08d86ab3e33e4631
#
_cell.length_a   1.000
_cell.length_b   1.000
_cell.length_c   1.000
_cell.angle_alpha   90.00
_cell.angle_beta   90.00
_cell.angle_gamma   90.00
#
_symmetry.space_group_name_H-M   'P 1'
#
loop_
_entity.id
_entity.type
_entity.pdbx_description
1 polymer ?
#
loop_
_entity_poly.entity_id
_entity_poly.type
_entity_poly.pdbx_seq_one_letter_code
_entity_poly.pdbx_strand_id
1 'polypeptide(L)' 'MVDSVREQLLASHDEFRRLAQEHAQHAQRLNLLTEKRYLTEDEKVEEVRLKKLKLRIKDQMELIALRYHSEQPHVA' A
#
# COMPACT_ATOMS: atom_id res chain seq x y z
N MET A 1 -5.15 11.32 -12.43
CA MET A 1 -5.89 11.79 -11.24
C MET A 1 -5.22 11.28 -9.97
N VAL A 2 -5.20 10.01 -9.84
CA VAL A 2 -4.70 9.35 -8.64
C VAL A 2 -3.24 9.71 -8.35
N ASP A 3 -2.45 9.87 -9.40
CA ASP A 3 -1.01 10.14 -9.25
C ASP A 3 -0.73 11.49 -8.61
N SER A 4 -1.51 12.52 -8.96
CA SER A 4 -1.33 13.84 -8.39
C SER A 4 -1.64 13.86 -6.90
N VAL A 5 -2.75 13.26 -6.50
CA VAL A 5 -3.12 13.16 -5.08
C VAL A 5 -2.10 12.31 -4.33
N ARG A 6 -1.69 11.19 -4.91
CA ARG A 6 -0.69 10.30 -4.32
C ARG A 6 0.62 11.04 -4.08
N GLU A 7 1.10 11.80 -5.05
CA GLU A 7 2.34 12.56 -4.92
C GLU A 7 2.25 13.58 -3.81
N GLN A 8 1.14 14.29 -3.72
CA GLN A 8 0.94 15.28 -2.67
C GLN A 8 0.91 14.64 -1.30
N LEU A 9 0.26 13.51 -1.16
CA LEU A 9 0.19 12.78 0.11
C LEU A 9 1.55 12.22 0.51
N LEU A 10 2.31 11.69 -0.44
CA LEU A 10 3.66 11.21 -0.15
C LEU A 10 4.57 12.33 0.32
N ALA A 11 4.35 13.53 -0.19
CA ALA A 11 5.17 14.69 0.19
C ALA A 11 4.79 15.27 1.55
N SER A 12 3.50 15.24 1.92
CA SER A 12 3.01 16.01 3.06
C SER A 12 2.26 15.22 4.13
N HIS A 13 1.90 13.97 3.87
CA HIS A 13 1.08 13.18 4.80
C HIS A 13 1.90 12.05 5.37
N ASP A 14 2.30 12.16 6.64
CA ASP A 14 3.20 11.21 7.27
C ASP A 14 2.63 9.79 7.34
N GLU A 15 1.36 9.67 7.71
CA GLU A 15 0.72 8.36 7.79
C GLU A 15 0.65 7.69 6.42
N PHE A 16 0.27 8.45 5.40
CA PHE A 16 0.23 7.91 4.04
C PHE A 16 1.60 7.42 3.59
N ARG A 17 2.63 8.21 3.89
CA ARG A 17 4.01 7.84 3.53
C ARG A 17 4.44 6.56 4.25
N ARG A 18 4.10 6.43 5.52
CA ARG A 18 4.41 5.23 6.29
C ARG A 18 3.73 4.00 5.70
N LEU A 19 2.44 4.13 5.36
CA LEU A 19 1.70 3.06 4.73
C LEU A 19 2.29 2.67 3.38
N ALA A 20 2.72 3.65 2.59
CA ALA A 20 3.37 3.38 1.32
C ALA A 20 4.67 2.59 1.49
N GLN A 21 5.45 2.92 2.52
CA GLN A 21 6.69 2.21 2.82
C GLN A 21 6.41 0.77 3.25
N GLU A 22 5.41 0.57 4.10
CA GLU A 22 5.02 -0.77 4.52
C GLU A 22 4.54 -1.59 3.33
N HIS A 23 3.73 -0.99 2.47
CA HIS A 23 3.25 -1.65 1.26
C HIS A 23 4.42 -2.11 0.38
N ALA A 24 5.41 -1.24 0.21
CA ALA A 24 6.59 -1.56 -0.59
C ALA A 24 7.39 -2.71 0.03
N GLN A 25 7.56 -2.73 1.35
CA GLN A 25 8.26 -3.79 2.05
C GLN A 25 7.56 -5.14 1.87
N HIS A 26 6.25 -5.16 2.04
CA HIS A 26 5.48 -6.38 1.84
C HIS A 26 5.52 -6.84 0.39
N ALA A 27 5.49 -5.91 -0.54
CA ALA A 27 5.58 -6.23 -1.97
C ALA A 27 6.93 -6.87 -2.31
N GLN A 28 8.02 -6.34 -1.75
CA GLN A 28 9.35 -6.90 -1.97
C GLN A 28 9.44 -8.33 -1.44
N ARG A 29 8.98 -8.55 -0.22
CA ARG A 29 9.01 -9.88 0.36
C ARG A 29 8.15 -10.85 -0.43
N LEU A 30 6.96 -10.41 -0.84
CA LEU A 30 6.07 -11.23 -1.63
C LEU A 30 6.69 -11.61 -2.97
N ASN A 31 7.39 -10.66 -3.62
CA ASN A 31 8.09 -10.94 -4.87
C ASN A 31 9.17 -12.01 -4.69
N LEU A 32 9.92 -11.95 -3.58
CA LEU A 32 10.92 -12.96 -3.28
C LEU A 32 10.29 -14.35 -3.14
N LEU A 33 9.13 -14.41 -2.50
CA LEU A 33 8.42 -15.68 -2.33
C LEU A 33 7.90 -16.21 -3.66
N THR A 34 7.37 -15.33 -4.52
CA THR A 34 6.84 -15.75 -5.83
C THR A 34 7.93 -16.21 -6.77
N GLU A 35 9.17 -15.76 -6.58
CA GLU A 35 10.30 -16.23 -7.40
C GLU A 35 10.78 -17.61 -7.03
N LYS A 36 10.42 -18.11 -5.85
CA LYS A 36 10.83 -19.45 -5.43
C LYS A 36 10.04 -20.52 -6.17
N ARG A 37 10.74 -21.55 -6.56
CA ARG A 37 10.12 -22.68 -7.25
C ARG A 37 9.20 -23.47 -6.32
N TYR A 38 9.61 -23.62 -5.06
CA TYR A 38 8.85 -24.34 -4.04
C TYR A 38 8.83 -23.51 -2.78
N LEU A 39 7.66 -23.42 -2.16
CA LEU A 39 7.50 -22.75 -0.88
C LEU A 39 7.34 -23.79 0.23
N THR A 40 7.97 -23.52 1.37
CA THR A 40 7.69 -24.28 2.58
C THR A 40 6.28 -23.98 3.07
N GLU A 41 5.77 -24.78 3.99
CA GLU A 41 4.45 -24.50 4.57
C GLU A 41 4.41 -23.14 5.24
N ASP A 42 5.47 -22.77 5.97
CA ASP A 42 5.56 -21.47 6.61
C ASP A 42 5.57 -20.34 5.58
N GLU A 43 6.26 -20.53 4.47
CA GLU A 43 6.30 -19.54 3.40
C GLU A 43 4.96 -19.38 2.70
N LYS A 44 4.20 -20.46 2.56
CA LYS A 44 2.84 -20.39 2.01
C LYS A 44 1.92 -19.56 2.91
N VAL A 45 2.04 -19.77 4.21
CA VAL A 45 1.27 -18.97 5.18
C VAL A 45 1.69 -17.53 5.12
N GLU A 46 2.99 -17.25 5.03
CA GLU A 46 3.51 -15.90 4.90
C GLU A 46 2.97 -15.22 3.64
N GLU A 47 2.96 -15.93 2.53
CA GLU A 47 2.45 -15.39 1.26
C GLU A 47 1.00 -14.92 1.39
N VAL A 48 0.15 -15.75 1.98
CA VAL A 48 -1.26 -15.39 2.18
C VAL A 48 -1.38 -14.16 3.09
N ARG A 49 -0.60 -14.15 4.17
CA ARG A 49 -0.61 -13.04 5.13
C ARG A 49 -0.16 -11.75 4.46
N LEU A 50 0.89 -11.79 3.67
CA LEU A 50 1.41 -10.60 2.98
C LEU A 50 0.40 -10.05 1.99
N LYS A 51 -0.29 -10.91 1.26
CA LYS A 51 -1.33 -10.48 0.33
C LYS A 51 -2.46 -9.75 1.06
N LYS A 52 -2.88 -10.28 2.20
CA LYS A 52 -3.93 -9.64 3.02
C LYS A 52 -3.46 -8.31 3.59
N LEU A 53 -2.22 -8.25 4.06
CA LEU A 53 -1.65 -7.01 4.61
C LEU A 53 -1.53 -5.94 3.54
N LYS A 54 -1.08 -6.31 2.35
CA LYS A 54 -0.99 -5.36 1.24
C LYS A 54 -2.36 -4.79 0.90
N LEU A 55 -3.37 -5.64 0.83
CA LEU A 55 -4.72 -5.20 0.53
C LEU A 55 -5.24 -4.23 1.61
N ARG A 56 -5.03 -4.58 2.87
CA ARG A 56 -5.45 -3.72 3.99
C ARG A 56 -4.77 -2.36 3.93
N ILE A 57 -3.46 -2.35 3.70
CA ILE A 57 -2.70 -1.10 3.60
C ILE A 57 -3.19 -0.27 2.43
N LYS A 58 -3.41 -0.90 1.30
CA LYS A 58 -3.92 -0.22 0.12
C LYS A 58 -5.29 0.41 0.39
N ASP A 59 -6.17 -0.31 1.08
CA ASP A 59 -7.48 0.22 1.43
C ASP A 59 -7.36 1.44 2.34
N GLN A 60 -6.47 1.40 3.32
CA GLN A 60 -6.22 2.54 4.20
C GLN A 60 -5.68 3.74 3.43
N MET A 61 -4.75 3.50 2.51
CA MET A 61 -4.22 4.56 1.65
C MET A 61 -5.31 5.18 0.79
N GLU A 62 -6.19 4.36 0.24
CA GLU A 62 -7.31 4.86 -0.56
C GLU A 62 -8.26 5.71 0.28
N LEU A 63 -8.54 5.32 1.52
CA LEU A 63 -9.38 6.12 2.40
C LEU A 63 -8.76 7.48 2.69
N ILE A 64 -7.45 7.52 2.93
CA ILE A 64 -6.75 8.78 3.15
C ILE A 64 -6.83 9.65 1.89
N ALA A 65 -6.61 9.05 0.73
CA ALA A 65 -6.66 9.77 -0.54
C ALA A 65 -8.06 10.33 -0.82
N LEU A 66 -9.10 9.55 -0.51
CA LEU A 66 -10.47 10.02 -0.69
C LEU A 66 -10.80 11.18 0.25
N ARG A 67 -10.38 11.09 1.50
CA ARG A 67 -10.58 12.17 2.46
C ARG A 67 -9.85 13.43 2.04
N TYR A 68 -8.60 13.26 1.63
CA TYR A 68 -7.81 14.39 1.14
C TYR A 68 -8.48 15.05 -0.04
N HIS A 69 -8.96 14.28 -0.99
CA HIS A 69 -9.61 14.78 -2.18
C HIS A 69 -10.92 15.52 -1.85
N SER A 70 -11.71 14.98 -0.92
CA SER A 70 -12.98 15.59 -0.55
C SER A 70 -12.80 16.85 0.31
N GLU A 71 -11.69 16.96 1.03
CA GLU A 71 -11.37 18.13 1.85
C GLU A 71 -10.76 19.27 1.05
N GLN A 72 -10.28 19.00 -0.15
CA GLN A 72 -9.72 20.01 -1.01
C GLN A 72 -10.83 20.94 -1.50
N PRO A 73 -10.63 22.27 -1.45
CA PRO A 73 -11.62 23.16 -2.01
C PRO A 73 -11.71 22.92 -3.51
N HIS A 74 -12.91 22.60 -3.95
CA HIS A 74 -13.14 22.45 -5.38
C HIS A 74 -13.28 23.83 -6.00
N VAL A 75 -12.34 24.17 -6.83
CA VAL A 75 -12.49 25.35 -7.67
C VAL A 75 -13.36 24.91 -8.84
N ALA A 76 -14.58 25.28 -8.74
CA ALA A 76 -15.54 24.95 -9.78
C ALA A 76 -15.20 25.70 -11.06
#